data_2c6c1d5ec41f2acf9b10f508ed4a264f
#
_entry.id   2c6c1d5ec41f2acf9b10f508ed4a264f
#
_cell.length_a   1.000
_cell.length_b   1.000
_cell.length_c   1.000
_cell.angle_alpha   90.00
_cell.angle_beta   90.00
_cell.angle_gamma   90.00
#
_symmetry.space_group_name_H-M   'P 1'
#
loop_
_entity.id
_entity.type
_entity.pdbx_description
1 polymer ?
#
loop_
_entity_poly.entity_id
_entity_poly.type
_entity_poly.pdbx_seq_one_letter_code
_entity_poly.pdbx_strand_id
1 'polypeptide(L)'
;MIKKVLLILSLCCFVSCINEKNENEFTISTWTGAGNDFKEEIWIKKISYYDSLGISEILVGGSPEVLRKIIPLANNKNIKVHGWMWTVNRPGDTIANKNPEWYAVNRNGQNSLEYRAYVNYYQWLSPFHPEARNHIINNAKKLMEVEGLASVHLDYVRYPDVILGADLQPKYNIVQDTELPEYDYGYHPIAIKEFKKIFNKNPLEMRNPHLSTEWRQFRLNAITSLVNEIIDIAHSKNKKVTAAVFPFPEMSRQMVRQAWNDWNLDSAYPMLYQNFYRENINWIGFATRQGVSDVEFPIHSGLYAGALKNPGDFEKSINISKTNGASGISIFTADGLNDEQKSVLVKLKNSSN
;
A
#
# COMPACT_ATOMS: atom_id res chain seq x y z
N MET A 1 10.48 57.07 59.33
CA MET A 1 11.09 55.78 58.85
C MET A 1 10.23 55.26 57.72
N ILE A 2 10.63 55.50 56.45
CA ILE A 2 9.88 55.12 55.24
C ILE A 2 10.55 53.89 54.66
N LYS A 3 9.84 52.75 54.69
CA LYS A 3 10.30 51.52 54.04
C LYS A 3 10.00 51.57 52.52
N LYS A 4 11.07 51.61 51.71
CA LYS A 4 10.99 51.43 50.24
C LYS A 4 10.71 49.95 49.92
N VAL A 5 9.59 49.71 49.28
CA VAL A 5 9.28 48.39 48.67
C VAL A 5 9.82 48.42 47.26
N LEU A 6 10.80 47.55 46.98
CA LEU A 6 11.35 47.34 45.65
C LEU A 6 10.44 46.36 44.92
N LEU A 7 9.78 46.81 43.86
CA LEU A 7 8.96 45.98 42.97
C LEU A 7 9.87 45.42 41.86
N ILE A 8 10.19 44.13 41.93
CA ILE A 8 10.94 43.43 40.87
C ILE A 8 9.92 42.98 39.83
N LEU A 9 9.88 43.67 38.69
CA LEU A 9 9.17 43.18 37.49
C LEU A 9 9.96 42.04 36.86
N SER A 10 9.48 40.82 37.03
CA SER A 10 9.97 39.66 36.29
C SER A 10 9.39 39.68 34.86
N LEU A 11 10.24 40.03 33.90
CA LEU A 11 9.92 40.00 32.48
C LEU A 11 10.01 38.53 31.99
N CYS A 12 8.90 37.80 32.02
CA CYS A 12 8.81 36.50 31.39
C CYS A 12 8.86 36.67 29.87
N CYS A 13 10.02 36.48 29.28
CA CYS A 13 10.14 36.26 27.84
C CYS A 13 9.42 34.96 27.46
N PHE A 14 8.20 35.06 26.96
CA PHE A 14 7.58 34.01 26.21
C PHE A 14 8.39 33.85 24.90
N VAL A 15 9.35 32.92 24.90
CA VAL A 15 9.88 32.39 23.68
C VAL A 15 8.77 31.55 23.08
N SER A 16 7.99 32.13 22.18
CA SER A 16 7.12 31.44 21.28
C SER A 16 8.02 30.56 20.42
N CYS A 17 8.07 29.26 20.73
CA CYS A 17 8.53 28.26 19.75
C CYS A 17 7.54 28.32 18.58
N ILE A 18 7.87 29.15 17.60
CA ILE A 18 7.32 29.00 16.28
C ILE A 18 7.85 27.64 15.84
N ASN A 19 7.00 26.59 15.94
CA ASN A 19 7.19 25.37 15.16
C ASN A 19 7.16 25.83 13.71
N GLU A 20 8.33 26.03 13.10
CA GLU A 20 8.45 25.99 11.66
C GLU A 20 7.82 24.64 11.25
N LYS A 21 6.61 24.70 10.70
CA LYS A 21 6.10 23.65 9.85
C LYS A 21 7.16 23.52 8.76
N ASN A 22 8.05 22.54 8.89
CA ASN A 22 8.72 21.99 7.74
C ASN A 22 7.59 21.63 6.80
N GLU A 23 7.37 22.43 5.76
CA GLU A 23 6.57 22.02 4.62
C GLU A 23 7.25 20.74 4.14
N ASN A 24 6.65 19.58 4.47
CA ASN A 24 7.19 18.29 4.07
C ASN A 24 7.30 18.34 2.57
N GLU A 25 8.53 18.29 2.06
CA GLU A 25 8.82 18.32 0.64
C GLU A 25 7.97 17.26 -0.07
N PHE A 26 7.27 17.65 -1.14
CA PHE A 26 6.42 16.76 -1.92
C PHE A 26 7.26 15.66 -2.57
N THR A 27 7.13 14.41 -2.10
CA THR A 27 7.99 13.30 -2.51
C THR A 27 7.55 12.69 -3.84
N ILE A 28 8.53 12.26 -4.64
CA ILE A 28 8.29 11.48 -5.85
C ILE A 28 8.93 10.11 -5.66
N SER A 29 8.11 9.07 -5.73
CA SER A 29 8.55 7.69 -5.58
C SER A 29 8.16 6.81 -6.76
N THR A 30 8.75 5.61 -6.85
CA THR A 30 8.38 4.61 -7.86
C THR A 30 8.50 3.20 -7.34
N TRP A 31 7.59 2.31 -7.79
CA TRP A 31 7.76 0.86 -7.61
C TRP A 31 8.72 0.31 -8.66
N THR A 32 9.56 -0.62 -8.22
CA THR A 32 10.48 -1.34 -9.11
C THR A 32 10.81 -2.72 -8.56
N GLY A 33 11.05 -3.69 -9.45
CA GLY A 33 11.52 -5.03 -9.07
C GLY A 33 13.04 -5.13 -9.13
N ALA A 34 13.64 -5.82 -8.16
CA ALA A 34 15.07 -6.12 -8.19
C ALA A 34 15.40 -7.36 -9.02
N GLY A 35 14.41 -8.21 -9.30
CA GLY A 35 14.66 -9.52 -9.89
C GLY A 35 15.40 -10.46 -8.92
N ASN A 36 15.84 -11.61 -9.42
CA ASN A 36 16.61 -12.58 -8.66
C ASN A 36 18.12 -12.36 -8.77
N ASP A 37 18.58 -11.70 -9.85
CA ASP A 37 19.98 -11.48 -10.16
C ASP A 37 20.36 -10.02 -9.95
N PHE A 38 21.01 -9.74 -8.83
CA PHE A 38 21.58 -8.42 -8.59
C PHE A 38 22.80 -8.19 -9.50
N LYS A 39 22.75 -7.10 -10.29
CA LYS A 39 23.88 -6.59 -11.08
C LYS A 39 24.14 -5.14 -10.70
N GLU A 40 25.24 -4.89 -10.03
CA GLU A 40 25.57 -3.58 -9.46
C GLU A 40 25.59 -2.47 -10.52
N GLU A 41 26.20 -2.71 -11.68
CA GLU A 41 26.26 -1.73 -12.78
C GLU A 41 24.87 -1.31 -13.30
N ILE A 42 23.92 -2.26 -13.32
CA ILE A 42 22.53 -1.99 -13.70
C ILE A 42 21.88 -1.08 -12.66
N TRP A 43 22.11 -1.37 -11.37
CA TRP A 43 21.53 -0.59 -10.28
C TRP A 43 22.14 0.79 -10.17
N ILE A 44 23.44 0.98 -10.40
CA ILE A 44 24.07 2.30 -10.47
C ILE A 44 23.42 3.16 -11.56
N LYS A 45 23.24 2.60 -12.77
CA LYS A 45 22.56 3.30 -13.88
C LYS A 45 21.12 3.63 -13.53
N LYS A 46 20.39 2.69 -12.94
CA LYS A 46 18.99 2.84 -12.57
C LYS A 46 18.78 3.92 -11.49
N ILE A 47 19.62 3.93 -10.47
CA ILE A 47 19.60 4.94 -9.41
C ILE A 47 19.97 6.32 -9.96
N SER A 48 20.98 6.41 -10.84
CA SER A 48 21.33 7.66 -11.52
C SER A 48 20.20 8.18 -12.40
N TYR A 49 19.48 7.29 -13.08
CA TYR A 49 18.28 7.62 -13.84
C TYR A 49 17.16 8.15 -12.93
N TYR A 50 16.88 7.51 -11.81
CA TYR A 50 15.85 7.97 -10.85
C TYR A 50 16.21 9.34 -10.25
N ASP A 51 17.47 9.51 -9.85
CA ASP A 51 17.98 10.79 -9.37
C ASP A 51 17.77 11.90 -10.43
N SER A 52 18.08 11.62 -11.70
CA SER A 52 17.88 12.60 -12.79
C SER A 52 16.44 13.06 -12.95
N LEU A 53 15.46 12.23 -12.57
CA LEU A 53 14.04 12.52 -12.61
C LEU A 53 13.49 13.17 -11.31
N GLY A 54 14.34 13.38 -10.29
CA GLY A 54 13.88 13.89 -8.98
C GLY A 54 13.13 12.86 -8.14
N ILE A 55 13.31 11.57 -8.42
CA ILE A 55 12.75 10.50 -7.58
C ILE A 55 13.59 10.39 -6.32
N SER A 56 12.96 10.61 -5.16
CA SER A 56 13.59 10.61 -3.83
C SER A 56 13.38 9.31 -3.05
N GLU A 57 12.46 8.46 -3.49
CA GLU A 57 12.13 7.20 -2.81
C GLU A 57 11.85 6.10 -3.83
N ILE A 58 12.31 4.86 -3.55
CA ILE A 58 12.03 3.68 -4.39
C ILE A 58 11.47 2.54 -3.54
N LEU A 59 10.39 1.93 -4.05
CA LEU A 59 9.73 0.79 -3.43
C LEU A 59 10.18 -0.46 -4.18
N VAL A 60 11.14 -1.20 -3.60
CA VAL A 60 11.90 -2.25 -4.29
C VAL A 60 11.42 -3.63 -3.86
N GLY A 61 10.85 -4.39 -4.83
CA GLY A 61 10.56 -5.81 -4.66
C GLY A 61 11.82 -6.66 -4.83
N GLY A 62 12.28 -7.28 -3.75
CA GLY A 62 13.48 -8.11 -3.77
C GLY A 62 13.72 -8.83 -2.44
N SER A 63 14.69 -9.75 -2.43
CA SER A 63 15.09 -10.42 -1.19
C SER A 63 15.85 -9.47 -0.26
N PRO A 64 15.88 -9.73 1.06
CA PRO A 64 16.69 -8.97 2.01
C PRO A 64 18.16 -8.83 1.59
N GLU A 65 18.74 -9.86 0.99
CA GLU A 65 20.12 -9.87 0.52
C GLU A 65 20.35 -8.89 -0.63
N VAL A 66 19.39 -8.80 -1.55
CA VAL A 66 19.45 -7.87 -2.69
C VAL A 66 19.23 -6.43 -2.20
N LEU A 67 18.31 -6.20 -1.28
CA LEU A 67 18.05 -4.88 -0.71
C LEU A 67 19.29 -4.32 0.01
N ARG A 68 20.01 -5.14 0.77
CA ARG A 68 21.28 -4.73 1.41
C ARG A 68 22.34 -4.23 0.42
N LYS A 69 22.31 -4.71 -0.83
CA LYS A 69 23.23 -4.26 -1.88
C LYS A 69 22.74 -2.99 -2.57
N ILE A 70 21.43 -2.78 -2.68
CA ILE A 70 20.83 -1.61 -3.34
C ILE A 70 20.90 -0.37 -2.45
N ILE A 71 20.64 -0.52 -1.15
CA ILE A 71 20.57 0.61 -0.19
C ILE A 71 21.83 1.50 -0.23
N PRO A 72 23.05 0.99 -0.15
CA PRO A 72 24.25 1.86 -0.21
C PRO A 72 24.33 2.65 -1.52
N LEU A 73 23.97 2.05 -2.65
CA LEU A 73 23.97 2.73 -3.95
C LEU A 73 22.94 3.86 -3.99
N ALA A 74 21.74 3.62 -3.47
CA ALA A 74 20.67 4.61 -3.40
C ALA A 74 21.01 5.77 -2.45
N ASN A 75 21.63 5.48 -1.31
CA ASN A 75 22.06 6.47 -0.33
C ASN A 75 23.09 7.46 -0.89
N ASN A 76 23.95 7.05 -1.83
CA ASN A 76 24.89 7.93 -2.53
C ASN A 76 24.16 9.03 -3.36
N LYS A 77 22.87 8.89 -3.58
CA LYS A 77 21.99 9.84 -4.29
C LYS A 77 20.87 10.36 -3.42
N ASN A 78 20.94 10.18 -2.11
CA ASN A 78 19.89 10.54 -1.15
C ASN A 78 18.51 9.93 -1.49
N ILE A 79 18.47 8.77 -2.15
CA ILE A 79 17.25 8.04 -2.48
C ILE A 79 16.97 7.02 -1.38
N LYS A 80 15.79 7.12 -0.75
CA LYS A 80 15.35 6.14 0.25
C LYS A 80 14.84 4.86 -0.41
N VAL A 81 15.12 3.72 0.23
CA VAL A 81 14.71 2.40 -0.24
C VAL A 81 13.67 1.80 0.71
N HIS A 82 12.50 1.46 0.19
CA HIS A 82 11.45 0.73 0.88
C HIS A 82 11.43 -0.73 0.41
N GLY A 83 11.32 -1.68 1.32
CA GLY A 83 11.24 -3.11 0.99
C GLY A 83 9.82 -3.51 0.60
N TRP A 84 9.53 -3.59 -0.69
CA TRP A 84 8.22 -3.94 -1.22
C TRP A 84 8.02 -5.45 -1.19
N MET A 85 6.97 -5.89 -0.49
CA MET A 85 6.60 -7.30 -0.40
C MET A 85 5.13 -7.54 -0.76
N TRP A 86 4.86 -8.61 -1.47
CA TRP A 86 3.51 -9.13 -1.59
C TRP A 86 3.16 -9.89 -0.31
N THR A 87 2.11 -9.45 0.36
CA THR A 87 1.83 -9.85 1.73
C THR A 87 0.98 -11.13 1.80
N VAL A 88 -0.27 -11.06 1.42
CA VAL A 88 -1.23 -12.18 1.48
C VAL A 88 -1.24 -12.97 0.18
N ASN A 89 -1.05 -12.32 -0.96
CA ASN A 89 -0.86 -13.00 -2.25
C ASN A 89 0.59 -13.49 -2.37
N ARG A 90 0.79 -14.82 -2.45
CA ARG A 90 2.10 -15.46 -2.34
C ARG A 90 2.37 -16.43 -3.50
N PRO A 91 2.40 -15.95 -4.77
CA PRO A 91 2.70 -16.82 -5.90
C PRO A 91 4.12 -17.36 -5.80
N GLY A 92 4.26 -18.68 -6.06
CA GLY A 92 5.56 -19.33 -6.06
C GLY A 92 6.22 -19.50 -4.67
N ASP A 93 5.50 -19.26 -3.58
CA ASP A 93 6.00 -19.47 -2.23
C ASP A 93 6.14 -20.97 -1.95
N THR A 94 7.38 -21.47 -1.96
CA THR A 94 7.67 -22.90 -1.87
C THR A 94 7.31 -23.53 -0.52
N ILE A 95 7.21 -22.72 0.54
CA ILE A 95 6.77 -23.17 1.86
C ILE A 95 5.24 -23.26 1.86
N ALA A 96 4.56 -22.20 1.44
CA ALA A 96 3.11 -22.18 1.38
C ALA A 96 2.54 -23.25 0.44
N ASN A 97 3.17 -23.49 -0.72
CA ASN A 97 2.72 -24.51 -1.67
C ASN A 97 2.75 -25.95 -1.12
N LYS A 98 3.50 -26.20 -0.05
CA LYS A 98 3.51 -27.49 0.65
C LYS A 98 2.40 -27.64 1.69
N ASN A 99 1.68 -26.55 1.96
CA ASN A 99 0.62 -26.44 2.96
C ASN A 99 -0.66 -25.89 2.33
N PRO A 100 -1.38 -26.71 1.50
CA PRO A 100 -2.57 -26.26 0.77
C PRO A 100 -3.67 -25.70 1.68
N GLU A 101 -3.74 -26.17 2.92
CA GLU A 101 -4.67 -25.72 3.95
C GLU A 101 -4.43 -24.27 4.41
N TRP A 102 -3.30 -23.66 4.06
CA TRP A 102 -3.02 -22.26 4.36
C TRP A 102 -3.76 -21.29 3.43
N TYR A 103 -4.22 -21.78 2.29
CA TYR A 103 -4.77 -20.92 1.24
C TYR A 103 -6.21 -20.50 1.52
N ALA A 104 -6.53 -19.30 1.07
CA ALA A 104 -7.88 -18.76 1.16
C ALA A 104 -8.86 -19.58 0.32
N VAL A 105 -10.08 -19.69 0.79
CA VAL A 105 -11.15 -20.45 0.16
C VAL A 105 -12.27 -19.49 -0.24
N ASN A 106 -12.80 -19.64 -1.46
CA ASN A 106 -13.95 -18.87 -1.93
C ASN A 106 -15.28 -19.48 -1.44
N ARG A 107 -16.38 -18.82 -1.72
CA ARG A 107 -17.71 -19.25 -1.30
C ARG A 107 -18.15 -20.60 -1.90
N ASN A 108 -17.60 -20.99 -3.05
CA ASN A 108 -17.84 -22.30 -3.67
C ASN A 108 -16.99 -23.42 -3.04
N GLY A 109 -16.17 -23.14 -2.03
CA GLY A 109 -15.30 -24.11 -1.38
C GLY A 109 -13.98 -24.35 -2.13
N GLN A 110 -13.65 -23.54 -3.14
CA GLN A 110 -12.45 -23.68 -3.94
C GLN A 110 -11.27 -22.96 -3.28
N ASN A 111 -10.15 -23.65 -3.18
CA ASN A 111 -8.90 -23.16 -2.63
C ASN A 111 -8.15 -22.30 -3.66
N SER A 112 -7.56 -21.18 -3.24
CA SER A 112 -6.87 -20.24 -4.12
C SER A 112 -5.52 -20.73 -4.65
N LEU A 113 -4.99 -21.85 -4.17
CA LEU A 113 -3.83 -22.52 -4.78
C LEU A 113 -4.20 -23.19 -6.10
N GLU A 114 -5.39 -23.81 -6.16
CA GLU A 114 -5.90 -24.57 -7.30
C GLU A 114 -6.77 -23.72 -8.21
N TYR A 115 -7.70 -22.97 -7.63
CA TYR A 115 -8.58 -22.04 -8.34
C TYR A 115 -8.08 -20.61 -8.17
N ARG A 116 -7.56 -20.04 -9.24
CA ARG A 116 -6.95 -18.70 -9.25
C ARG A 116 -7.90 -17.71 -9.89
N ALA A 117 -8.47 -16.84 -9.06
CA ALA A 117 -9.34 -15.78 -9.57
C ALA A 117 -8.57 -14.88 -10.55
N TYR A 118 -9.11 -14.65 -11.73
CA TYR A 118 -8.65 -13.75 -12.78
C TYR A 118 -7.27 -14.09 -13.40
N VAL A 119 -6.21 -14.21 -12.58
CA VAL A 119 -4.82 -14.30 -13.07
C VAL A 119 -4.04 -15.40 -12.37
N ASN A 120 -3.11 -16.02 -13.11
CA ASN A 120 -2.35 -17.17 -12.64
C ASN A 120 -1.48 -16.93 -11.40
N TYR A 121 -1.12 -15.69 -11.11
CA TYR A 121 -0.33 -15.34 -9.94
C TYR A 121 -1.17 -15.03 -8.68
N TYR A 122 -2.51 -15.17 -8.72
CA TYR A 122 -3.36 -15.03 -7.55
C TYR A 122 -3.37 -16.32 -6.73
N GLN A 123 -2.49 -16.38 -5.74
CA GLN A 123 -2.34 -17.47 -4.78
C GLN A 123 -2.38 -16.89 -3.36
N TRP A 124 -3.58 -16.73 -2.83
CA TRP A 124 -3.85 -15.97 -1.62
C TRP A 124 -3.85 -16.86 -0.38
N LEU A 125 -3.06 -16.51 0.63
CA LEU A 125 -3.10 -17.16 1.93
C LEU A 125 -4.29 -16.69 2.75
N SER A 126 -4.79 -17.56 3.63
CA SER A 126 -5.89 -17.20 4.53
C SER A 126 -5.38 -16.40 5.73
N PRO A 127 -5.90 -15.19 5.97
CA PRO A 127 -5.54 -14.43 7.18
C PRO A 127 -6.10 -15.05 8.47
N PHE A 128 -6.93 -16.07 8.36
CA PHE A 128 -7.50 -16.82 9.49
C PHE A 128 -6.65 -18.05 9.88
N HIS A 129 -5.77 -18.53 9.01
CA HIS A 129 -4.95 -19.70 9.32
C HIS A 129 -3.72 -19.27 10.14
N PRO A 130 -3.53 -19.76 11.39
CA PRO A 130 -2.46 -19.28 12.26
C PRO A 130 -1.06 -19.42 11.68
N GLU A 131 -0.76 -20.57 11.05
CA GLU A 131 0.56 -20.82 10.46
C GLU A 131 0.80 -19.98 9.21
N ALA A 132 -0.23 -19.75 8.37
CA ALA A 132 -0.16 -18.82 7.25
C ALA A 132 0.13 -17.38 7.71
N ARG A 133 -0.54 -16.92 8.77
CA ARG A 133 -0.25 -15.61 9.40
C ARG A 133 1.19 -15.53 9.89
N ASN A 134 1.64 -16.54 10.66
CA ASN A 134 3.01 -16.60 11.16
C ASN A 134 4.03 -16.56 10.02
N HIS A 135 3.77 -17.28 8.93
CA HIS A 135 4.63 -17.28 7.74
C HIS A 135 4.72 -15.88 7.10
N ILE A 136 3.59 -15.19 6.93
CA ILE A 136 3.54 -13.81 6.41
C ILE A 136 4.34 -12.86 7.32
N ILE A 137 4.08 -12.89 8.63
CA ILE A 137 4.76 -12.05 9.63
C ILE A 137 6.27 -12.32 9.64
N ASN A 138 6.69 -13.58 9.55
CA ASN A 138 8.11 -13.92 9.50
C ASN A 138 8.79 -13.41 8.23
N ASN A 139 8.11 -13.35 7.10
CA ASN A 139 8.65 -12.73 5.89
C ASN A 139 8.79 -11.21 6.05
N ALA A 140 7.84 -10.53 6.69
CA ALA A 140 7.96 -9.11 7.03
C ALA A 140 9.13 -8.86 8.01
N LYS A 141 9.29 -9.71 9.04
CA LYS A 141 10.43 -9.63 9.99
C LYS A 141 11.77 -9.70 9.29
N LYS A 142 11.94 -10.55 8.27
CA LYS A 142 13.20 -10.62 7.50
C LYS A 142 13.55 -9.30 6.81
N LEU A 143 12.55 -8.54 6.34
CA LEU A 143 12.75 -7.20 5.79
C LEU A 143 13.09 -6.19 6.88
N MET A 144 12.49 -6.29 8.06
CA MET A 144 12.79 -5.40 9.20
C MET A 144 14.26 -5.53 9.67
N GLU A 145 14.92 -6.67 9.41
CA GLU A 145 16.35 -6.90 9.71
C GLU A 145 17.29 -6.27 8.67
N VAL A 146 16.78 -5.61 7.64
CA VAL A 146 17.60 -4.91 6.65
C VAL A 146 17.93 -3.53 7.18
N GLU A 147 19.22 -3.29 7.43
CA GLU A 147 19.71 -2.00 7.88
C GLU A 147 19.58 -0.94 6.77
N GLY A 148 19.26 0.30 7.12
CA GLY A 148 19.07 1.39 6.18
C GLY A 148 17.79 1.33 5.36
N LEU A 149 16.93 0.32 5.56
CA LEU A 149 15.63 0.26 4.92
C LEU A 149 14.71 1.34 5.50
N ALA A 150 14.09 2.15 4.64
CA ALA A 150 13.21 3.25 5.03
C ALA A 150 11.89 2.76 5.61
N SER A 151 11.29 1.72 5.03
CA SER A 151 10.10 1.03 5.55
C SER A 151 9.98 -0.39 4.99
N VAL A 152 9.16 -1.22 5.64
CA VAL A 152 8.55 -2.39 5.01
C VAL A 152 7.29 -1.91 4.29
N HIS A 153 7.22 -2.10 2.96
CA HIS A 153 6.10 -1.69 2.13
C HIS A 153 5.23 -2.89 1.77
N LEU A 154 4.03 -2.94 2.35
CA LEU A 154 3.10 -4.04 2.18
C LEU A 154 2.26 -3.83 0.91
N ASP A 155 2.21 -4.83 0.05
CA ASP A 155 1.30 -4.87 -1.09
C ASP A 155 0.48 -6.16 -1.05
N TYR A 156 -0.60 -6.24 -1.83
CA TYR A 156 -1.53 -7.37 -1.81
C TYR A 156 -1.97 -7.76 -0.38
N VAL A 157 -2.09 -6.78 0.50
CA VAL A 157 -2.53 -6.94 1.89
C VAL A 157 -4.04 -6.76 1.96
N ARG A 158 -4.75 -7.70 1.34
CA ARG A 158 -6.19 -7.67 1.06
C ARG A 158 -6.69 -9.05 0.65
N TYR A 159 -7.99 -9.19 0.40
CA TYR A 159 -8.53 -10.34 -0.33
C TYR A 159 -8.40 -10.15 -1.85
N PRO A 160 -8.59 -11.22 -2.67
CA PRO A 160 -8.83 -11.07 -4.10
C PRO A 160 -9.97 -10.09 -4.39
N ASP A 161 -9.98 -9.56 -5.59
CA ASP A 161 -11.03 -8.64 -6.02
C ASP A 161 -12.38 -9.36 -6.03
N VAL A 162 -13.25 -8.98 -5.10
CA VAL A 162 -14.64 -9.49 -5.02
C VAL A 162 -15.47 -8.89 -6.15
N ILE A 163 -15.19 -7.60 -6.45
CA ILE A 163 -15.66 -6.91 -7.63
C ILE A 163 -14.43 -6.32 -8.32
N LEU A 164 -14.21 -6.74 -9.55
CA LEU A 164 -13.11 -6.26 -10.36
C LEU A 164 -13.41 -4.87 -10.92
N GLY A 165 -12.39 -4.03 -11.09
CA GLY A 165 -12.53 -2.72 -11.73
C GLY A 165 -13.27 -2.82 -13.07
N ALA A 166 -14.19 -1.89 -13.32
CA ALA A 166 -15.16 -1.97 -14.43
C ALA A 166 -14.50 -2.14 -15.81
N ASP A 167 -13.32 -1.53 -16.04
CA ASP A 167 -12.60 -1.63 -17.30
C ASP A 167 -11.80 -2.94 -17.45
N LEU A 168 -11.59 -3.65 -16.36
CA LEU A 168 -10.90 -4.93 -16.37
C LEU A 168 -11.85 -6.12 -16.61
N GLN A 169 -13.14 -5.98 -16.28
CA GLN A 169 -14.13 -7.06 -16.38
C GLN A 169 -14.25 -7.66 -17.79
N PRO A 170 -14.30 -6.87 -18.89
CA PRO A 170 -14.39 -7.41 -20.25
C PRO A 170 -13.22 -8.31 -20.64
N LYS A 171 -12.04 -8.06 -20.08
CA LYS A 171 -10.84 -8.89 -20.32
C LYS A 171 -11.02 -10.34 -19.87
N TYR A 172 -11.91 -10.57 -18.92
CA TYR A 172 -12.19 -11.89 -18.35
C TYR A 172 -13.58 -12.41 -18.74
N ASN A 173 -14.28 -11.74 -19.66
CA ASN A 173 -15.66 -12.06 -20.07
C ASN A 173 -16.64 -12.16 -18.90
N ILE A 174 -16.50 -11.27 -17.93
CA ILE A 174 -17.37 -11.21 -16.74
C ILE A 174 -18.11 -9.88 -16.67
N VAL A 175 -19.28 -9.92 -16.05
CA VAL A 175 -20.05 -8.75 -15.61
C VAL A 175 -20.31 -8.93 -14.13
N GLN A 176 -19.74 -8.04 -13.32
CA GLN A 176 -19.89 -8.06 -11.87
C GLN A 176 -20.66 -6.81 -11.41
N ASP A 177 -21.95 -6.91 -11.32
CA ASP A 177 -22.87 -5.98 -10.66
C ASP A 177 -23.15 -6.39 -9.21
N THR A 178 -22.71 -7.61 -8.83
CA THR A 178 -22.82 -8.18 -7.48
C THR A 178 -21.60 -9.06 -7.18
N GLU A 179 -21.46 -9.45 -5.91
CA GLU A 179 -20.39 -10.36 -5.47
C GLU A 179 -20.69 -11.81 -5.89
N LEU A 180 -19.94 -12.30 -6.89
CA LEU A 180 -20.06 -13.66 -7.38
C LEU A 180 -19.33 -14.65 -6.47
N PRO A 181 -19.92 -15.85 -6.19
CA PRO A 181 -19.35 -16.80 -5.22
C PRO A 181 -17.91 -17.23 -5.49
N GLU A 182 -17.52 -17.38 -6.75
CA GLU A 182 -16.19 -17.82 -7.20
C GLU A 182 -15.10 -16.78 -6.92
N TYR A 183 -15.47 -15.51 -6.75
CA TYR A 183 -14.55 -14.40 -6.42
C TYR A 183 -14.65 -13.93 -4.97
N ASP A 184 -15.67 -14.39 -4.21
CA ASP A 184 -15.88 -14.03 -2.81
C ASP A 184 -15.09 -14.96 -1.89
N TYR A 185 -13.87 -14.56 -1.54
CA TYR A 185 -12.98 -15.29 -0.65
C TYR A 185 -13.18 -14.93 0.82
N GLY A 186 -12.61 -15.76 1.71
CA GLY A 186 -12.73 -15.63 3.16
C GLY A 186 -13.51 -16.76 3.81
N TYR A 187 -13.92 -17.77 3.03
CA TYR A 187 -14.69 -18.93 3.52
C TYR A 187 -13.80 -20.10 3.96
N HIS A 188 -12.60 -19.81 4.43
CA HIS A 188 -11.74 -20.83 5.03
C HIS A 188 -12.46 -21.52 6.20
N PRO A 189 -12.34 -22.85 6.40
CA PRO A 189 -13.03 -23.59 7.47
C PRO A 189 -12.84 -22.98 8.87
N ILE A 190 -11.64 -22.47 9.17
CA ILE A 190 -11.37 -21.79 10.44
C ILE A 190 -12.21 -20.52 10.56
N ALA A 191 -12.27 -19.69 9.49
CA ALA A 191 -13.08 -18.46 9.48
C ALA A 191 -14.57 -18.76 9.72
N ILE A 192 -15.12 -19.77 9.06
CA ILE A 192 -16.51 -20.19 9.22
C ILE A 192 -16.78 -20.63 10.66
N LYS A 193 -15.88 -21.46 11.22
CA LYS A 193 -15.99 -21.96 12.60
C LYS A 193 -15.96 -20.81 13.62
N GLU A 194 -15.02 -19.88 13.47
CA GLU A 194 -14.89 -18.72 14.35
C GLU A 194 -16.09 -17.79 14.25
N PHE A 195 -16.53 -17.48 13.02
CA PHE A 195 -17.72 -16.66 12.81
C PHE A 195 -18.98 -17.28 13.43
N LYS A 196 -19.20 -18.58 13.24
CA LYS A 196 -20.30 -19.31 13.88
C LYS A 196 -20.24 -19.24 15.41
N LYS A 197 -19.05 -19.34 15.98
CA LYS A 197 -18.85 -19.23 17.44
C LYS A 197 -19.23 -17.85 17.98
N ILE A 198 -18.90 -16.78 17.23
CA ILE A 198 -19.11 -15.39 17.69
C ILE A 198 -20.56 -14.94 17.44
N PHE A 199 -21.09 -15.21 16.27
CA PHE A 199 -22.37 -14.65 15.81
C PHE A 199 -23.54 -15.65 15.80
N ASN A 200 -23.29 -16.92 16.10
CA ASN A 200 -24.27 -18.01 15.99
C ASN A 200 -24.95 -18.09 14.61
N LYS A 201 -24.21 -17.74 13.55
CA LYS A 201 -24.66 -17.71 12.16
C LYS A 201 -23.63 -18.43 11.27
N ASN A 202 -24.11 -19.13 10.22
CA ASN A 202 -23.24 -19.76 9.23
C ASN A 202 -23.24 -18.91 7.95
N PRO A 203 -22.10 -18.36 7.52
CA PRO A 203 -22.06 -17.53 6.31
C PRO A 203 -22.39 -18.30 5.03
N LEU A 204 -22.17 -19.62 5.00
CA LEU A 204 -22.56 -20.48 3.87
C LEU A 204 -24.07 -20.71 3.76
N GLU A 205 -24.83 -20.56 4.85
CA GLU A 205 -26.29 -20.72 4.90
C GLU A 205 -27.03 -19.41 4.66
N MET A 206 -26.32 -18.27 4.62
CA MET A 206 -26.92 -16.98 4.34
C MET A 206 -27.35 -16.87 2.88
N ARG A 207 -28.58 -16.41 2.64
CA ARG A 207 -29.07 -16.15 1.27
C ARG A 207 -28.19 -15.13 0.53
N ASN A 208 -27.83 -14.04 1.22
CA ASN A 208 -27.06 -12.92 0.68
C ASN A 208 -25.92 -12.56 1.65
N PRO A 209 -24.84 -13.34 1.74
CA PRO A 209 -23.75 -13.08 2.70
C PRO A 209 -23.02 -11.75 2.44
N HIS A 210 -23.03 -11.24 1.20
CA HIS A 210 -22.47 -9.94 0.84
C HIS A 210 -23.20 -8.75 1.50
N LEU A 211 -24.48 -8.93 1.88
CA LEU A 211 -25.25 -7.93 2.61
C LEU A 211 -25.06 -8.01 4.14
N SER A 212 -24.42 -9.07 4.65
CA SER A 212 -24.15 -9.19 6.08
C SER A 212 -23.00 -8.27 6.50
N THR A 213 -23.32 -7.22 7.24
CA THR A 213 -22.31 -6.33 7.86
C THR A 213 -21.39 -7.06 8.80
N GLU A 214 -21.92 -8.01 9.59
CA GLU A 214 -21.13 -8.82 10.52
C GLU A 214 -20.09 -9.66 9.78
N TRP A 215 -20.51 -10.37 8.71
CA TRP A 215 -19.58 -11.20 7.91
C TRP A 215 -18.53 -10.37 7.17
N ARG A 216 -18.92 -9.21 6.64
CA ARG A 216 -17.99 -8.28 6.00
C ARG A 216 -16.98 -7.74 7.00
N GLN A 217 -17.46 -7.22 8.14
CA GLN A 217 -16.59 -6.67 9.19
C GLN A 217 -15.66 -7.73 9.78
N PHE A 218 -16.11 -8.95 9.96
CA PHE A 218 -15.29 -10.06 10.45
C PHE A 218 -14.08 -10.32 9.51
N ARG A 219 -14.31 -10.29 8.20
CA ARG A 219 -13.24 -10.45 7.20
C ARG A 219 -12.30 -9.24 7.14
N LEU A 220 -12.83 -8.02 7.22
CA LEU A 220 -12.03 -6.80 7.32
C LEU A 220 -11.11 -6.84 8.55
N ASN A 221 -11.64 -7.24 9.70
CA ASN A 221 -10.89 -7.34 10.94
C ASN A 221 -9.74 -8.35 10.87
N ALA A 222 -9.88 -9.43 10.09
CA ALA A 222 -8.82 -10.42 9.93
C ALA A 222 -7.58 -9.82 9.23
N ILE A 223 -7.78 -9.02 8.17
CA ILE A 223 -6.69 -8.30 7.50
C ILE A 223 -6.15 -7.19 8.42
N THR A 224 -7.02 -6.37 9.02
CA THR A 224 -6.61 -5.30 9.94
C THR A 224 -5.76 -5.83 11.08
N SER A 225 -6.15 -6.93 11.70
CA SER A 225 -5.38 -7.52 12.80
C SER A 225 -4.01 -8.05 12.34
N LEU A 226 -3.92 -8.63 11.13
CA LEU A 226 -2.64 -9.07 10.57
C LEU A 226 -1.70 -7.87 10.32
N VAL A 227 -2.23 -6.80 9.76
CA VAL A 227 -1.44 -5.60 9.44
C VAL A 227 -0.97 -4.92 10.71
N ASN A 228 -1.87 -4.68 11.68
CA ASN A 228 -1.50 -4.01 12.92
C ASN A 228 -0.48 -4.84 13.73
N GLU A 229 -0.57 -6.19 13.70
CA GLU A 229 0.46 -7.05 14.29
C GLU A 229 1.84 -6.88 13.63
N ILE A 230 1.89 -6.75 12.29
CA ILE A 230 3.14 -6.46 11.57
C ILE A 230 3.67 -5.06 11.95
N ILE A 231 2.79 -4.07 12.05
CA ILE A 231 3.14 -2.69 12.42
C ILE A 231 3.70 -2.64 13.85
N ASP A 232 3.04 -3.26 14.80
CA ASP A 232 3.48 -3.29 16.21
C ASP A 232 4.88 -3.91 16.34
N ILE A 233 5.14 -5.00 15.61
CA ILE A 233 6.46 -5.64 15.57
C ILE A 233 7.50 -4.70 14.93
N ALA A 234 7.16 -4.01 13.84
CA ALA A 234 8.06 -3.09 13.17
C ALA A 234 8.38 -1.88 14.05
N HIS A 235 7.36 -1.27 14.64
CA HIS A 235 7.52 -0.11 15.54
C HIS A 235 8.35 -0.46 16.78
N SER A 236 8.20 -1.68 17.34
CA SER A 236 9.07 -2.16 18.43
C SER A 236 10.56 -2.24 18.06
N LYS A 237 10.86 -2.29 16.75
CA LYS A 237 12.22 -2.28 16.18
C LYS A 237 12.62 -0.93 15.56
N ASN A 238 11.85 0.14 15.81
CA ASN A 238 12.03 1.46 15.18
C ASN A 238 12.02 1.39 13.63
N LYS A 239 11.21 0.51 13.06
CA LYS A 239 11.02 0.37 11.61
C LYS A 239 9.65 0.88 11.24
N LYS A 240 9.54 1.55 10.08
CA LYS A 240 8.29 2.03 9.52
C LYS A 240 7.61 0.98 8.68
N VAL A 241 6.27 1.05 8.60
CA VAL A 241 5.45 0.22 7.72
C VAL A 241 4.57 1.12 6.85
N THR A 242 4.63 0.88 5.56
CA THR A 242 3.80 1.56 4.57
C THR A 242 3.03 0.54 3.74
N ALA A 243 1.99 0.94 3.01
CA ALA A 243 1.24 -0.02 2.21
C ALA A 243 0.74 0.55 0.88
N ALA A 244 0.80 -0.27 -0.19
CA ALA A 244 0.00 -0.09 -1.39
C ALA A 244 -1.44 -0.52 -1.09
N VAL A 245 -2.38 0.38 -1.33
CA VAL A 245 -3.79 0.17 -0.98
C VAL A 245 -4.72 0.53 -2.13
N PHE A 246 -5.97 0.08 -2.06
CA PHE A 246 -7.01 0.50 -3.00
C PHE A 246 -7.34 1.99 -2.81
N PRO A 247 -7.96 2.63 -3.80
CA PRO A 247 -7.95 4.09 -3.96
C PRO A 247 -8.38 4.90 -2.74
N PHE A 248 -9.45 4.50 -2.07
CA PHE A 248 -9.92 5.15 -0.83
C PHE A 248 -10.68 4.14 0.04
N PRO A 249 -10.80 4.37 1.36
CA PRO A 249 -11.26 3.36 2.31
C PRO A 249 -12.61 2.73 1.99
N GLU A 250 -13.61 3.49 1.60
CA GLU A 250 -14.93 2.95 1.31
C GLU A 250 -14.89 1.97 0.11
N MET A 251 -14.24 2.37 -0.97
CA MET A 251 -14.06 1.53 -2.16
C MET A 251 -13.25 0.27 -1.86
N SER A 252 -12.18 0.41 -1.09
CA SER A 252 -11.31 -0.71 -0.71
C SER A 252 -12.01 -1.73 0.19
N ARG A 253 -12.85 -1.28 1.11
CA ARG A 253 -13.68 -2.15 1.97
C ARG A 253 -14.64 -3.00 1.15
N GLN A 254 -15.23 -2.44 0.10
CA GLN A 254 -16.20 -3.14 -0.75
C GLN A 254 -15.50 -4.07 -1.73
N MET A 255 -14.53 -3.58 -2.49
CA MET A 255 -13.96 -4.31 -3.62
C MET A 255 -12.99 -5.40 -3.20
N VAL A 256 -12.22 -5.20 -2.11
CA VAL A 256 -11.11 -6.09 -1.74
C VAL A 256 -11.02 -6.40 -0.24
N ARG A 257 -12.03 -6.03 0.54
CA ARG A 257 -12.04 -6.24 2.01
C ARG A 257 -10.79 -5.67 2.68
N GLN A 258 -10.43 -4.43 2.35
CA GLN A 258 -9.27 -3.74 2.88
C GLN A 258 -9.70 -2.46 3.59
N ALA A 259 -9.57 -2.44 4.92
CA ALA A 259 -9.96 -1.31 5.77
C ALA A 259 -8.70 -0.54 6.21
N TRP A 260 -7.97 0.02 5.24
CA TRP A 260 -6.66 0.60 5.50
C TRP A 260 -6.67 1.88 6.34
N ASN A 261 -7.82 2.52 6.49
CA ASN A 261 -8.00 3.62 7.44
C ASN A 261 -8.05 3.17 8.91
N ASP A 262 -8.20 1.86 9.16
CA ASP A 262 -8.17 1.28 10.52
C ASP A 262 -6.74 0.76 10.87
N TRP A 263 -5.72 1.10 10.06
CA TRP A 263 -4.35 0.64 10.24
C TRP A 263 -3.46 1.75 10.79
N ASN A 264 -2.49 1.41 11.64
CA ASN A 264 -1.54 2.36 12.22
C ASN A 264 -0.30 2.57 11.31
N LEU A 265 -0.51 2.77 10.01
CA LEU A 265 0.55 2.94 9.03
C LEU A 265 1.37 4.23 9.25
N ASP A 266 2.62 4.21 8.80
CA ASP A 266 3.44 5.43 8.70
C ASP A 266 3.14 6.24 7.43
N SER A 267 2.67 5.60 6.36
CA SER A 267 2.04 6.24 5.18
C SER A 267 1.33 5.21 4.31
N ALA A 268 0.40 5.64 3.47
CA ALA A 268 -0.26 4.80 2.48
C ALA A 268 -0.05 5.31 1.05
N TYR A 269 -0.06 4.36 0.12
CA TYR A 269 0.14 4.57 -1.30
C TYR A 269 -1.09 4.05 -2.07
N PRO A 270 -2.21 4.81 -2.08
CA PRO A 270 -3.42 4.41 -2.80
C PRO A 270 -3.15 4.33 -4.30
N MET A 271 -3.49 3.20 -4.91
CA MET A 271 -3.33 2.94 -6.35
C MET A 271 -4.47 3.61 -7.12
N LEU A 272 -4.30 4.90 -7.46
CA LEU A 272 -5.30 5.71 -8.14
C LEU A 272 -5.27 5.48 -9.66
N TYR A 273 -5.40 4.22 -10.07
CA TYR A 273 -5.35 3.79 -11.48
C TYR A 273 -6.72 4.00 -12.12
N GLN A 274 -7.06 5.27 -12.38
CA GLN A 274 -8.39 5.73 -12.81
C GLN A 274 -8.95 4.94 -14.01
N ASN A 275 -8.10 4.52 -14.93
CA ASN A 275 -8.51 3.77 -16.11
C ASN A 275 -9.12 2.39 -15.77
N PHE A 276 -8.71 1.74 -14.67
CA PHE A 276 -9.28 0.45 -14.25
C PHE A 276 -10.74 0.57 -13.84
N TYR A 277 -11.19 1.78 -13.48
CA TYR A 277 -12.54 2.09 -13.01
C TYR A 277 -13.38 2.88 -14.04
N ARG A 278 -12.83 3.11 -15.26
CA ARG A 278 -13.42 3.96 -16.32
C ARG A 278 -13.58 5.41 -15.88
N GLU A 279 -12.70 5.88 -15.03
CA GLU A 279 -12.73 7.23 -14.50
C GLU A 279 -11.79 8.16 -15.25
N ASN A 280 -12.08 9.45 -15.21
CA ASN A 280 -11.24 10.49 -15.79
C ASN A 280 -10.16 10.98 -14.80
N ILE A 281 -9.24 11.84 -15.28
CA ILE A 281 -8.12 12.34 -14.47
C ILE A 281 -8.57 13.08 -13.20
N ASN A 282 -9.70 13.78 -13.20
CA ASN A 282 -10.18 14.52 -12.03
C ASN A 282 -10.56 13.60 -10.86
N TRP A 283 -10.93 12.34 -11.17
CA TRP A 283 -11.20 11.34 -10.15
C TRP A 283 -9.97 11.06 -9.26
N ILE A 284 -8.74 11.19 -9.78
CA ILE A 284 -7.52 11.07 -8.98
C ILE A 284 -7.54 12.08 -7.82
N GLY A 285 -7.94 13.34 -8.09
CA GLY A 285 -8.06 14.36 -7.06
C GLY A 285 -9.15 14.03 -6.03
N PHE A 286 -10.31 13.55 -6.50
CA PHE A 286 -11.38 13.09 -5.63
C PHE A 286 -10.90 11.96 -4.70
N ALA A 287 -10.30 10.91 -5.26
CA ALA A 287 -9.84 9.75 -4.51
C ALA A 287 -8.70 10.11 -3.53
N THR A 288 -7.78 11.00 -3.94
CA THR A 288 -6.74 11.54 -3.05
C THR A 288 -7.36 12.23 -1.85
N ARG A 289 -8.32 13.14 -2.08
CA ARG A 289 -8.97 13.90 -1.00
C ARG A 289 -9.74 12.97 -0.05
N GLN A 290 -10.43 11.95 -0.57
CA GLN A 290 -11.11 10.96 0.28
C GLN A 290 -10.10 10.25 1.19
N GLY A 291 -8.99 9.74 0.63
CA GLY A 291 -7.94 9.12 1.42
C GLY A 291 -7.37 10.05 2.50
N VAL A 292 -7.00 11.28 2.12
CA VAL A 292 -6.45 12.28 3.05
C VAL A 292 -7.43 12.65 4.17
N SER A 293 -8.73 12.68 3.88
CA SER A 293 -9.76 13.01 4.88
C SER A 293 -10.02 11.88 5.88
N ASP A 294 -9.72 10.64 5.51
CA ASP A 294 -10.07 9.45 6.29
C ASP A 294 -8.94 8.95 7.20
N VAL A 295 -7.72 9.54 7.10
CA VAL A 295 -6.55 9.13 7.89
C VAL A 295 -5.71 10.31 8.34
N GLU A 296 -4.88 10.10 9.37
CA GLU A 296 -3.95 11.10 9.89
C GLU A 296 -2.51 10.95 9.34
N PHE A 297 -2.18 9.80 8.77
CA PHE A 297 -0.85 9.55 8.20
C PHE A 297 -0.73 10.04 6.75
N PRO A 298 0.50 10.31 6.25
CA PRO A 298 0.74 10.79 4.90
C PRO A 298 0.21 9.88 3.80
N ILE A 299 -0.35 10.48 2.74
CA ILE A 299 -0.85 9.80 1.55
C ILE A 299 0.07 10.14 0.36
N HIS A 300 0.51 9.11 -0.36
CA HIS A 300 1.25 9.22 -1.62
C HIS A 300 0.39 8.67 -2.76
N SER A 301 -0.11 9.53 -3.63
CA SER A 301 -1.01 9.11 -4.73
C SER A 301 -0.28 8.20 -5.72
N GLY A 302 -0.70 6.94 -5.81
CA GLY A 302 -0.18 5.98 -6.77
C GLY A 302 -0.70 6.25 -8.18
N LEU A 303 0.17 6.56 -9.13
CA LEU A 303 -0.18 6.91 -10.50
C LEU A 303 0.27 5.81 -11.48
N TYR A 304 -0.63 5.36 -12.36
CA TYR A 304 -0.30 4.38 -13.38
C TYR A 304 0.21 5.07 -14.65
N ALA A 305 1.54 5.11 -14.82
CA ALA A 305 2.20 5.77 -15.94
C ALA A 305 1.73 5.27 -17.32
N GLY A 306 1.40 3.97 -17.42
CA GLY A 306 0.92 3.34 -18.65
C GLY A 306 -0.42 3.90 -19.17
N ALA A 307 -1.25 4.46 -18.28
CA ALA A 307 -2.52 5.11 -18.62
C ALA A 307 -2.40 6.63 -18.76
N LEU A 308 -1.29 7.23 -18.38
CA LEU A 308 -1.04 8.68 -18.36
C LEU A 308 0.03 9.08 -19.39
N LYS A 309 -0.07 8.52 -20.62
CA LYS A 309 0.95 8.73 -21.65
C LYS A 309 0.99 10.17 -22.20
N ASN A 310 -0.13 10.89 -22.13
CA ASN A 310 -0.18 12.31 -22.49
C ASN A 310 0.53 13.12 -21.38
N PRO A 311 1.51 13.97 -21.71
CA PRO A 311 2.26 14.73 -20.69
C PRO A 311 1.37 15.70 -19.91
N GLY A 312 0.37 16.31 -20.55
CA GLY A 312 -0.59 17.18 -19.88
C GLY A 312 -1.45 16.44 -18.85
N ASP A 313 -1.88 15.21 -19.14
CA ASP A 313 -2.62 14.38 -18.19
C ASP A 313 -1.73 13.92 -17.05
N PHE A 314 -0.46 13.58 -17.33
CA PHE A 314 0.49 13.19 -16.31
C PHE A 314 0.81 14.35 -15.36
N GLU A 315 1.16 15.54 -15.88
CA GLU A 315 1.40 16.76 -15.10
C GLU A 315 0.14 17.14 -14.28
N LYS A 316 -1.04 17.09 -14.90
CA LYS A 316 -2.31 17.34 -14.22
C LYS A 316 -2.54 16.38 -13.07
N SER A 317 -2.29 15.08 -13.25
CA SER A 317 -2.45 14.04 -12.20
C SER A 317 -1.57 14.33 -10.98
N ILE A 318 -0.34 14.78 -11.19
CA ILE A 318 0.58 15.18 -10.12
C ILE A 318 0.03 16.41 -9.38
N ASN A 319 -0.35 17.45 -10.13
CA ASN A 319 -0.85 18.71 -9.57
C ASN A 319 -2.13 18.50 -8.76
N ILE A 320 -3.10 17.76 -9.27
CA ILE A 320 -4.35 17.51 -8.53
C ILE A 320 -4.13 16.62 -7.31
N SER A 321 -3.16 15.69 -7.32
CA SER A 321 -2.77 14.95 -6.12
C SER A 321 -2.23 15.90 -5.05
N LYS A 322 -1.28 16.75 -5.41
CA LYS A 322 -0.70 17.76 -4.50
C LYS A 322 -1.76 18.72 -3.94
N THR A 323 -2.60 19.28 -4.80
CA THR A 323 -3.65 20.25 -4.38
C THR A 323 -4.78 19.63 -3.57
N ASN A 324 -4.94 18.30 -3.58
CA ASN A 324 -5.88 17.56 -2.75
C ASN A 324 -5.23 16.93 -1.50
N GLY A 325 -4.03 17.38 -1.12
CA GLY A 325 -3.42 17.08 0.17
C GLY A 325 -2.49 15.86 0.19
N ALA A 326 -2.14 15.27 -0.97
CA ALA A 326 -1.12 14.23 -0.99
C ALA A 326 0.24 14.78 -0.57
N SER A 327 0.97 14.03 0.26
CA SER A 327 2.36 14.32 0.64
C SER A 327 3.37 13.95 -0.45
N GLY A 328 2.93 13.23 -1.48
CA GLY A 328 3.75 12.83 -2.61
C GLY A 328 2.96 12.03 -3.63
N ILE A 329 3.69 11.56 -4.64
CA ILE A 329 3.20 10.59 -5.61
C ILE A 329 4.09 9.35 -5.66
N SER A 330 3.53 8.24 -6.12
CA SER A 330 4.30 7.04 -6.45
C SER A 330 3.92 6.55 -7.85
N ILE A 331 4.90 6.39 -8.72
CA ILE A 331 4.70 6.08 -10.14
C ILE A 331 4.82 4.57 -10.35
N PHE A 332 3.84 3.95 -10.97
CA PHE A 332 3.88 2.55 -11.40
C PHE A 332 4.00 2.47 -12.92
N THR A 333 5.23 2.33 -13.51
CA THR A 333 6.57 2.44 -12.94
C THR A 333 7.38 3.50 -13.71
N ALA A 334 8.37 4.12 -13.05
CA ALA A 334 9.24 5.09 -13.72
C ALA A 334 10.11 4.46 -14.82
N ASP A 335 10.37 3.16 -14.76
CA ASP A 335 11.11 2.42 -15.79
C ASP A 335 10.42 2.45 -17.17
N GLY A 336 9.11 2.69 -17.22
CA GLY A 336 8.30 2.73 -18.44
C GLY A 336 7.90 4.12 -18.91
N LEU A 337 8.45 5.19 -18.34
CA LEU A 337 8.12 6.56 -18.74
C LEU A 337 8.61 6.89 -20.15
N ASN A 338 7.77 7.53 -20.95
CA ASN A 338 8.18 8.13 -22.20
C ASN A 338 8.96 9.45 -21.97
N ASP A 339 9.59 10.01 -23.02
CA ASP A 339 10.46 11.17 -22.86
C ASP A 339 9.70 12.45 -22.44
N GLU A 340 8.44 12.56 -22.81
CA GLU A 340 7.56 13.66 -22.43
C GLU A 340 7.21 13.61 -20.94
N GLN A 341 6.86 12.42 -20.40
CA GLN A 341 6.63 12.22 -18.98
C GLN A 341 7.92 12.48 -18.15
N LYS A 342 9.09 12.05 -18.65
CA LYS A 342 10.39 12.36 -18.03
C LYS A 342 10.63 13.87 -17.96
N SER A 343 10.30 14.60 -19.04
CA SER A 343 10.45 16.05 -19.09
C SER A 343 9.58 16.76 -18.04
N VAL A 344 8.37 16.25 -17.77
CA VAL A 344 7.50 16.76 -16.68
C VAL A 344 8.19 16.61 -15.33
N LEU A 345 8.76 15.44 -15.01
CA LEU A 345 9.44 15.20 -13.73
C LEU A 345 10.70 16.06 -13.57
N VAL A 346 11.51 16.20 -14.62
CA VAL A 346 12.70 17.08 -14.62
C VAL A 346 12.31 18.54 -14.37
N LYS A 347 11.24 19.02 -14.99
CA LYS A 347 10.71 20.37 -14.77
C LYS A 347 10.28 20.56 -13.30
N LEU A 348 9.58 19.58 -12.71
CA LEU A 348 9.18 19.63 -11.31
C LEU A 348 10.39 19.65 -10.37
N LYS A 349 11.39 18.80 -10.60
CA LYS A 349 12.65 18.82 -9.85
C LYS A 349 13.31 20.19 -9.82
N ASN A 350 13.41 20.83 -11.01
CA ASN A 350 14.06 22.13 -11.17
C ASN A 350 13.26 23.30 -10.56
N SER A 351 11.96 23.15 -10.37
CA SER A 351 11.11 24.17 -9.73
C SER A 351 11.06 24.06 -8.21
N SER A 352 11.57 22.98 -7.64
CA SER A 352 11.65 22.72 -6.19
C SER A 352 13.02 23.06 -5.60
N ASN A 353 14.03 23.33 -6.45
CA ASN A 353 15.37 23.85 -6.11
C ASN A 353 15.41 25.38 -6.28
#